data_b16124808010a076b875ce4542cd7fa4
#
_entry.id   b16124808010a076b875ce4542cd7fa4
#
_cell.length_a   1.000
_cell.length_b   1.000
_cell.length_c   1.000
_cell.angle_alpha   90.00
_cell.angle_beta   90.00
_cell.angle_gamma   90.00
#
_symmetry.space_group_name_H-M   'P 1'
#
loop_
_entity.id
_entity.type
_entity.pdbx_description
1 polymer ?
#
loop_
_entity_poly.entity_id
_entity_poly.type
_entity_poly.pdbx_seq_one_letter_code
_entity_poly.pdbx_strand_id
1 'polypeptide(L)'
;MRYESRASMHSLRLEPRRDWELLLPVPNAYLPTTATVLLKQHAGRASRCVVEVGSTVREGMVLGVPDGELSSYIHSPIPGKVRSISTIRLPDGGESEAVEILLSGTFDRLGKRPERYVWKGMRRADILQTLRAKGVVETVGKGMPFDTLLEGKQRGCQLVISALDREPYLRTETSIAESRMPDLLEAALIVANLLEASSIKILVDGDGPQNLLLIETYARLKEDSQFGVEITRSIGFKTDVVPGKIRKGEQKTDSLYLLPSTLVAIYDAIVEAKAFVERYVTVAGGAIRRPAVLKARIGTPIGDLIEECGGFVESPERLVLGGPLTGFPALNLDLPLTKTIGGVLALTPPETRRGKIRPCIRCGLCSEFCPIGIDPETLFRDLSGGRIDQAKARGLESCIACGICSYVCPSRIELSQCLSAHAGG
;
A
#
# COMPACT_ATOMS: atom_id res chain seq x y z
N MET A 1 -18.94 -15.07 -15.87
CA MET A 1 -19.10 -14.57 -14.51
C MET A 1 -20.21 -15.39 -13.85
N ARG A 2 -19.87 -16.39 -13.04
CA ARG A 2 -20.86 -17.16 -12.27
C ARG A 2 -21.05 -16.45 -10.94
N TYR A 3 -22.20 -15.83 -10.74
CA TYR A 3 -22.65 -15.38 -9.44
C TYR A 3 -23.17 -16.60 -8.69
N GLU A 4 -22.42 -17.10 -7.72
CA GLU A 4 -22.94 -18.13 -6.83
C GLU A 4 -24.01 -17.51 -5.94
N SER A 5 -25.23 -17.96 -6.13
CA SER A 5 -26.44 -17.46 -5.51
C SER A 5 -26.55 -17.88 -4.04
N ARG A 6 -26.85 -16.93 -3.19
CA ARG A 6 -27.67 -17.02 -1.98
C ARG A 6 -27.15 -17.65 -0.68
N ALA A 7 -25.82 -17.81 -0.42
CA ALA A 7 -25.42 -18.28 0.91
C ALA A 7 -24.49 -17.35 1.72
N SER A 8 -24.01 -16.23 1.19
CA SER A 8 -23.47 -15.12 2.00
C SER A 8 -23.48 -13.84 1.18
N MET A 9 -24.51 -13.02 1.38
CA MET A 9 -24.78 -11.80 0.60
C MET A 9 -23.70 -10.70 0.69
N HIS A 10 -22.50 -10.96 1.19
CA HIS A 10 -21.55 -9.87 1.53
C HIS A 10 -20.10 -10.16 1.17
N SER A 11 -19.75 -11.18 0.41
CA SER A 11 -18.38 -11.42 -0.02
C SER A 11 -18.26 -11.52 -1.55
N LEU A 12 -17.60 -10.55 -2.15
CA LEU A 12 -17.18 -10.64 -3.55
C LEU A 12 -15.87 -11.43 -3.62
N ARG A 13 -15.88 -12.60 -4.27
CA ARG A 13 -14.64 -13.35 -4.53
C ARG A 13 -14.02 -12.88 -5.83
N LEU A 14 -12.85 -12.31 -5.74
CA LEU A 14 -12.01 -11.97 -6.91
C LEU A 14 -11.09 -13.15 -7.23
N GLU A 15 -10.93 -13.46 -8.51
CA GLU A 15 -9.94 -14.44 -8.94
C GLU A 15 -8.53 -13.88 -8.70
N PRO A 16 -7.63 -14.61 -8.04
CA PRO A 16 -6.34 -14.06 -7.60
C PRO A 16 -5.38 -13.72 -8.75
N ARG A 17 -5.50 -14.34 -9.94
CA ARG A 17 -4.61 -14.10 -11.09
C ARG A 17 -3.12 -14.15 -10.72
N ARG A 18 -2.69 -15.27 -10.11
CA ARG A 18 -1.35 -15.48 -9.53
C ARG A 18 -0.70 -16.74 -10.10
N ASP A 19 -0.86 -16.99 -11.38
CA ASP A 19 -0.44 -18.21 -12.08
C ASP A 19 1.08 -18.23 -12.36
N TRP A 20 1.89 -17.61 -11.48
CA TRP A 20 3.34 -17.53 -11.56
C TRP A 20 4.01 -17.86 -10.22
N GLU A 21 5.22 -18.41 -10.30
CA GLU A 21 5.99 -18.85 -9.13
C GLU A 21 6.51 -17.65 -8.33
N LEU A 22 6.34 -17.72 -7.01
CA LEU A 22 6.89 -16.73 -6.09
C LEU A 22 8.31 -17.12 -5.70
N LEU A 23 9.28 -16.26 -5.98
CA LEU A 23 10.66 -16.44 -5.54
C LEU A 23 10.81 -15.99 -4.08
N LEU A 24 11.32 -16.87 -3.24
CA LEU A 24 11.64 -16.59 -1.84
C LEU A 24 13.09 -17.00 -1.52
N PRO A 25 13.83 -16.20 -0.75
CA PRO A 25 13.46 -14.85 -0.28
C PRO A 25 13.26 -13.87 -1.44
N VAL A 26 12.41 -12.85 -1.24
CA VAL A 26 12.15 -11.85 -2.28
C VAL A 26 13.46 -11.20 -2.73
N PRO A 27 13.78 -11.23 -4.03
CA PRO A 27 15.02 -10.66 -4.54
C PRO A 27 15.04 -9.13 -4.43
N ASN A 28 16.24 -8.58 -4.22
CA ASN A 28 16.45 -7.15 -4.37
C ASN A 28 16.46 -6.79 -5.85
N ALA A 29 15.75 -5.72 -6.20
CA ALA A 29 15.83 -5.16 -7.54
C ALA A 29 17.23 -4.57 -7.80
N TYR A 30 17.60 -4.47 -9.07
CA TYR A 30 18.81 -3.74 -9.46
C TYR A 30 18.76 -2.31 -8.97
N LEU A 31 19.93 -1.77 -8.65
CA LEU A 31 20.03 -0.37 -8.25
C LEU A 31 19.79 0.52 -9.47
N PRO A 32 18.89 1.50 -9.37
CA PRO A 32 18.68 2.42 -10.49
C PRO A 32 19.92 3.30 -10.68
N THR A 33 20.27 3.57 -11.92
CA THR A 33 21.32 4.55 -12.25
C THR A 33 20.90 5.96 -11.85
N THR A 34 19.59 6.23 -11.87
CA THR A 34 18.99 7.49 -11.46
C THR A 34 17.74 7.20 -10.66
N ALA A 35 17.60 7.80 -9.48
CA ALA A 35 16.40 7.74 -8.67
C ALA A 35 15.68 9.09 -8.67
N THR A 36 14.39 9.08 -9.01
CA THR A 36 13.52 10.27 -8.98
C THR A 36 12.62 10.22 -7.75
N VAL A 37 12.94 11.01 -6.74
CA VAL A 37 12.30 10.97 -5.43
C VAL A 37 11.26 12.08 -5.30
N LEU A 38 9.97 11.72 -5.29
CA LEU A 38 8.89 12.66 -5.09
C LEU A 38 8.91 13.22 -3.66
N LEU A 39 8.67 14.50 -3.50
CA LEU A 39 8.50 15.13 -2.19
C LEU A 39 7.07 14.95 -1.62
N LYS A 40 6.12 14.50 -2.45
CA LYS A 40 4.77 14.12 -2.04
C LYS A 40 4.54 12.63 -2.22
N GLN A 41 4.84 11.85 -1.17
CA GLN A 41 4.61 10.40 -1.11
C GLN A 41 3.77 10.01 0.13
N HIS A 42 2.96 10.94 0.64
CA HIS A 42 2.19 10.79 1.86
C HIS A 42 0.96 11.69 1.82
N ALA A 43 0.03 11.47 2.75
CA ALA A 43 -1.13 12.33 2.95
C ALA A 43 -0.72 13.75 3.37
N GLY A 44 -1.57 14.72 3.07
CA GLY A 44 -1.38 16.11 3.43
C GLY A 44 -0.48 16.88 2.47
N ARG A 45 0.31 17.83 2.99
CA ARG A 45 1.17 18.69 2.18
C ARG A 45 2.46 17.98 1.77
N ALA A 46 2.98 18.30 0.59
CA ALA A 46 4.30 17.86 0.17
C ALA A 46 5.37 18.32 1.17
N SER A 47 6.44 17.52 1.30
CA SER A 47 7.60 17.92 2.12
C SER A 47 8.35 19.05 1.44
N ARG A 48 8.92 19.96 2.22
CA ARG A 48 9.77 21.05 1.72
C ARG A 48 11.16 20.52 1.40
N CYS A 49 11.64 20.77 0.21
CA CYS A 49 13.01 20.40 -0.22
C CYS A 49 14.08 21.07 0.65
N VAL A 50 15.12 20.31 1.02
CA VAL A 50 16.27 20.82 1.82
C VAL A 50 17.62 20.53 1.17
N VAL A 51 17.65 20.14 -0.09
CA VAL A 51 18.85 19.92 -0.88
C VAL A 51 18.84 20.82 -2.11
N GLU A 52 20.01 21.01 -2.71
CA GLU A 52 20.18 21.83 -3.90
C GLU A 52 20.78 21.00 -5.05
N VAL A 53 20.58 21.45 -6.28
CA VAL A 53 21.21 20.83 -7.46
C VAL A 53 22.73 20.85 -7.29
N GLY A 54 23.38 19.73 -7.54
CA GLY A 54 24.81 19.53 -7.34
C GLY A 54 25.20 19.03 -5.95
N SER A 55 24.29 19.02 -4.97
CA SER A 55 24.54 18.46 -3.62
C SER A 55 24.89 16.99 -3.69
N THR A 56 25.84 16.54 -2.87
CA THR A 56 26.11 15.11 -2.66
C THR A 56 25.23 14.60 -1.52
N VAL A 57 24.52 13.51 -1.78
CA VAL A 57 23.63 12.84 -0.80
C VAL A 57 24.09 11.43 -0.52
N ARG A 58 23.77 10.94 0.69
CA ARG A 58 24.01 9.54 1.11
C ARG A 58 22.67 8.79 1.19
N GLU A 59 22.73 7.47 1.14
CA GLU A 59 21.55 6.64 1.45
C GLU A 59 20.98 7.01 2.83
N GLY A 60 19.67 7.26 2.90
CA GLY A 60 18.98 7.66 4.14
C GLY A 60 19.15 9.14 4.54
N MET A 61 19.87 9.96 3.77
CA MET A 61 19.93 11.39 4.00
C MET A 61 18.59 12.06 3.71
N VAL A 62 18.20 13.04 4.52
CA VAL A 62 16.95 13.79 4.34
C VAL A 62 17.03 14.65 3.09
N LEU A 63 16.04 14.52 2.21
CA LEU A 63 15.82 15.33 1.02
C LEU A 63 14.69 16.33 1.22
N GLY A 64 13.68 15.96 2.03
CA GLY A 64 12.54 16.80 2.33
C GLY A 64 12.14 16.68 3.80
N VAL A 65 11.81 17.83 4.41
CA VAL A 65 11.30 17.92 5.78
C VAL A 65 9.79 18.16 5.76
N PRO A 66 9.05 17.70 6.78
CA PRO A 66 7.60 17.92 6.86
C PRO A 66 7.25 19.41 6.74
N ASP A 67 6.18 19.73 5.99
CA ASP A 67 5.58 21.05 5.87
C ASP A 67 4.14 21.00 6.41
N GLY A 68 3.97 21.42 7.65
CA GLY A 68 2.71 21.39 8.39
C GLY A 68 2.52 20.12 9.22
N GLU A 69 1.33 19.99 9.82
CA GLU A 69 0.98 18.92 10.75
C GLU A 69 0.89 17.55 10.05
N LEU A 70 0.26 17.50 8.88
CA LEU A 70 0.11 16.29 8.10
C LEU A 70 1.13 16.31 6.95
N SER A 71 2.33 15.83 7.23
CA SER A 71 3.44 15.71 6.30
C SER A 71 4.50 14.75 6.87
N SER A 72 5.45 14.26 6.04
CA SER A 72 6.44 13.27 6.45
C SER A 72 7.83 13.61 5.93
N TYR A 73 8.87 13.03 6.53
CA TYR A 73 10.24 13.12 6.00
C TYR A 73 10.40 12.29 4.73
N ILE A 74 11.18 12.83 3.78
CA ILE A 74 11.59 12.13 2.56
C ILE A 74 13.10 11.98 2.57
N HIS A 75 13.57 10.77 2.22
CA HIS A 75 14.99 10.42 2.29
C HIS A 75 15.52 9.94 0.95
N SER A 76 16.83 10.09 0.76
CA SER A 76 17.53 9.57 -0.41
C SER A 76 17.58 8.04 -0.37
N PRO A 77 17.12 7.35 -1.43
CA PRO A 77 17.18 5.88 -1.51
C PRO A 77 18.56 5.36 -1.91
N ILE A 78 19.39 6.20 -2.52
CA ILE A 78 20.72 5.87 -3.04
C ILE A 78 21.71 6.95 -2.67
N PRO A 79 23.00 6.64 -2.54
CA PRO A 79 24.04 7.66 -2.53
C PRO A 79 24.21 8.24 -3.92
N GLY A 80 24.54 9.53 -4.02
CA GLY A 80 24.71 10.15 -5.32
C GLY A 80 24.82 11.65 -5.31
N LYS A 81 24.65 12.24 -6.49
CA LYS A 81 24.63 13.67 -6.69
C LYS A 81 23.24 14.11 -7.18
N VAL A 82 22.70 15.14 -6.58
CA VAL A 82 21.44 15.75 -7.03
C VAL A 82 21.66 16.35 -8.41
N ARG A 83 20.98 15.78 -9.41
CA ARG A 83 21.09 16.18 -10.82
C ARG A 83 20.15 17.31 -11.16
N SER A 84 18.90 17.19 -10.71
CA SER A 84 17.85 18.19 -10.96
C SER A 84 16.81 18.17 -9.84
N ILE A 85 16.09 19.29 -9.71
CA ILE A 85 14.88 19.43 -8.90
C ILE A 85 13.82 20.02 -9.83
N SER A 86 12.72 19.30 -10.05
CA SER A 86 11.69 19.67 -11.01
C SER A 86 10.31 19.25 -10.54
N THR A 87 9.28 19.90 -11.05
CA THR A 87 7.89 19.49 -10.80
C THR A 87 7.48 18.43 -11.82
N ILE A 88 6.95 17.31 -11.34
CA ILE A 88 6.38 16.26 -12.18
C ILE A 88 4.89 16.06 -11.89
N ARG A 89 4.15 15.74 -12.96
CA ARG A 89 2.73 15.44 -12.88
C ARG A 89 2.54 14.00 -12.38
N LEU A 90 1.68 13.84 -11.39
CA LEU A 90 1.34 12.56 -10.80
C LEU A 90 0.20 11.87 -11.56
N PRO A 91 0.09 10.52 -11.48
CA PRO A 91 -0.99 9.78 -12.12
C PRO A 91 -2.40 10.14 -11.62
N ASP A 92 -2.52 10.66 -10.41
CA ASP A 92 -3.80 11.15 -9.83
C ASP A 92 -4.21 12.55 -10.32
N GLY A 93 -3.41 13.14 -11.22
CA GLY A 93 -3.63 14.49 -11.77
C GLY A 93 -3.02 15.61 -10.95
N GLY A 94 -2.45 15.31 -9.77
CA GLY A 94 -1.70 16.25 -8.96
C GLY A 94 -0.30 16.54 -9.49
N GLU A 95 0.44 17.37 -8.77
CA GLU A 95 1.84 17.68 -9.05
C GLU A 95 2.69 17.51 -7.79
N SER A 96 3.94 17.15 -7.98
CA SER A 96 4.94 17.08 -6.91
C SER A 96 6.28 17.57 -7.39
N GLU A 97 6.94 18.34 -6.54
CA GLU A 97 8.38 18.53 -6.68
C GLU A 97 9.08 17.17 -6.51
N ALA A 98 10.11 16.94 -7.30
CA ALA A 98 10.90 15.71 -7.33
C ALA A 98 12.39 16.03 -7.34
N VAL A 99 13.16 15.26 -6.59
CA VAL A 99 14.62 15.32 -6.56
C VAL A 99 15.17 14.15 -7.37
N GLU A 100 15.87 14.43 -8.45
CA GLU A 100 16.55 13.44 -9.28
C GLU A 100 17.99 13.27 -8.79
N ILE A 101 18.37 12.02 -8.47
CA ILE A 101 19.68 11.67 -7.91
C ILE A 101 20.37 10.71 -8.86
N LEU A 102 21.53 11.11 -9.38
CA LEU A 102 22.41 10.22 -10.15
C LEU A 102 23.25 9.39 -9.19
N LEU A 103 23.16 8.09 -9.30
CA LEU A 103 23.91 7.14 -8.46
C LEU A 103 25.41 7.39 -8.58
N SER A 104 26.06 7.63 -7.45
CA SER A 104 27.52 7.74 -7.35
C SER A 104 27.96 7.54 -5.90
N GLY A 105 29.21 7.13 -5.71
CA GLY A 105 29.75 6.86 -4.38
C GLY A 105 29.44 5.48 -3.85
N THR A 106 29.52 5.31 -2.54
CA THR A 106 29.40 4.02 -1.84
C THR A 106 28.16 3.98 -0.96
N PHE A 107 27.56 2.82 -0.82
CA PHE A 107 26.48 2.57 0.12
C PHE A 107 27.03 2.33 1.53
N ASP A 108 26.41 2.97 2.52
CA ASP A 108 26.80 2.79 3.92
C ASP A 108 26.39 1.41 4.46
N ARG A 109 25.29 0.84 3.97
CA ARG A 109 24.66 -0.37 4.51
C ARG A 109 24.59 -1.54 3.55
N LEU A 110 24.64 -1.35 2.25
CA LEU A 110 24.54 -2.41 1.25
C LEU A 110 25.65 -3.46 1.44
N GLY A 111 25.24 -4.73 1.54
CA GLY A 111 26.17 -5.84 1.77
C GLY A 111 26.66 -6.01 3.23
N LYS A 112 26.27 -5.13 4.13
CA LYS A 112 26.59 -5.23 5.57
C LYS A 112 25.40 -5.83 6.35
N ARG A 113 25.72 -6.57 7.42
CA ARG A 113 24.67 -6.97 8.37
C ARG A 113 24.14 -5.73 9.07
N PRO A 114 22.80 -5.54 9.15
CA PRO A 114 22.24 -4.41 9.87
C PRO A 114 22.56 -4.52 11.35
N GLU A 115 22.90 -3.40 11.97
CA GLU A 115 22.94 -3.26 13.42
C GLU A 115 21.51 -3.32 13.94
N ARG A 116 21.27 -4.13 14.98
CA ARG A 116 19.95 -4.25 15.61
C ARG A 116 19.91 -3.44 16.89
N TYR A 117 18.93 -2.56 16.98
CA TYR A 117 18.70 -1.72 18.16
C TYR A 117 17.60 -2.34 19.04
N VAL A 118 17.79 -2.27 20.34
CA VAL A 118 16.82 -2.77 21.32
C VAL A 118 15.77 -1.69 21.57
N TRP A 119 14.56 -1.95 21.14
CA TRP A 119 13.42 -1.03 21.34
C TRP A 119 12.72 -1.22 22.70
N LYS A 120 12.85 -2.40 23.31
CA LYS A 120 12.28 -2.70 24.63
C LYS A 120 12.86 -1.73 25.65
N GLY A 121 11.99 -0.99 26.33
CA GLY A 121 12.39 0.07 27.29
C GLY A 121 12.50 1.48 26.70
N MET A 122 12.37 1.66 25.39
CA MET A 122 12.22 3.00 24.78
C MET A 122 10.89 3.62 25.20
N ARG A 123 10.89 4.93 25.46
CA ARG A 123 9.65 5.67 25.72
C ARG A 123 8.81 5.75 24.43
N ARG A 124 7.49 5.72 24.58
CA ARG A 124 6.55 5.88 23.47
C ARG A 124 6.89 7.09 22.57
N ALA A 125 7.20 8.24 23.17
CA ALA A 125 7.56 9.46 22.43
C ALA A 125 8.80 9.27 21.56
N ASP A 126 9.83 8.56 22.04
CA ASP A 126 11.08 8.35 21.31
C ASP A 126 10.86 7.42 20.10
N ILE A 127 9.99 6.39 20.26
CA ILE A 127 9.61 5.51 19.14
C ILE A 127 8.84 6.29 18.08
N LEU A 128 7.84 7.09 18.46
CA LEU A 128 7.07 7.92 17.53
C LEU A 128 7.95 8.92 16.80
N GLN A 129 8.84 9.59 17.52
CA GLN A 129 9.80 10.52 16.93
C GLN A 129 10.72 9.82 15.92
N THR A 130 11.17 8.59 16.22
CA THR A 130 12.01 7.81 15.32
C THR A 130 11.23 7.43 14.05
N LEU A 131 9.99 6.93 14.19
CA LEU A 131 9.13 6.59 13.05
C LEU A 131 8.92 7.81 12.13
N ARG A 132 8.64 8.97 12.73
CA ARG A 132 8.51 10.24 12.00
C ARG A 132 9.81 10.61 11.30
N ALA A 133 10.94 10.62 12.03
CA ALA A 133 12.25 10.99 11.48
C ALA A 133 12.74 10.03 10.37
N LYS A 134 12.31 8.75 10.39
CA LYS A 134 12.59 7.77 9.33
C LYS A 134 11.59 7.80 8.19
N GLY A 135 10.59 8.69 8.24
CA GLY A 135 9.61 8.89 7.18
C GLY A 135 8.67 7.72 6.97
N VAL A 136 8.32 6.99 8.05
CA VAL A 136 7.41 5.85 7.98
C VAL A 136 5.98 6.35 7.76
N VAL A 137 5.34 5.80 6.73
CA VAL A 137 3.94 6.07 6.38
C VAL A 137 3.20 4.75 6.16
N GLU A 138 1.89 4.79 6.21
CA GLU A 138 1.07 3.69 5.70
C GLU A 138 1.40 3.41 4.23
N THR A 139 1.56 2.14 3.88
CA THR A 139 2.00 1.74 2.54
C THR A 139 0.86 1.61 1.54
N VAL A 140 -0.34 2.05 1.91
CA VAL A 140 -1.57 2.02 1.09
C VAL A 140 -2.30 3.35 1.16
N GLY A 141 -3.24 3.52 0.24
CA GLY A 141 -4.06 4.72 0.16
C GLY A 141 -3.22 5.96 -0.07
N LYS A 142 -3.48 7.02 0.69
CA LYS A 142 -2.74 8.29 0.59
C LYS A 142 -1.41 8.30 1.35
N GLY A 143 -1.03 7.20 2.03
CA GLY A 143 0.21 7.12 2.80
C GLY A 143 0.17 7.99 4.06
N MET A 144 -0.74 7.71 4.99
CA MET A 144 -0.83 8.45 6.25
C MET A 144 0.48 8.35 7.03
N PRO A 145 1.09 9.45 7.48
CA PRO A 145 2.22 9.40 8.40
C PRO A 145 1.90 8.56 9.63
N PHE A 146 2.78 7.62 9.97
CA PHE A 146 2.42 6.57 10.92
C PHE A 146 2.25 7.09 12.37
N ASP A 147 3.02 8.10 12.76
CA ASP A 147 2.85 8.82 14.02
C ASP A 147 1.45 9.44 14.13
N THR A 148 1.02 10.15 13.11
CA THR A 148 -0.33 10.77 13.03
C THR A 148 -1.44 9.71 13.01
N LEU A 149 -1.23 8.59 12.31
CA LEU A 149 -2.18 7.47 12.29
C LEU A 149 -2.41 6.91 13.72
N LEU A 150 -1.34 6.79 14.51
CA LEU A 150 -1.43 6.30 15.89
C LEU A 150 -2.04 7.33 16.86
N GLU A 151 -1.81 8.62 16.65
CA GLU A 151 -2.41 9.68 17.47
C GLU A 151 -3.94 9.70 17.32
N GLY A 152 -4.45 9.37 16.13
CA GLY A 152 -5.89 9.24 15.84
C GLY A 152 -6.55 7.98 16.39
N LYS A 153 -5.82 7.08 17.08
CA LYS A 153 -6.33 5.80 17.59
C LYS A 153 -6.49 5.78 19.08
N GLN A 154 -7.58 5.15 19.54
CA GLN A 154 -7.82 4.94 20.96
C GLN A 154 -6.84 3.87 21.49
N ARG A 155 -6.27 4.10 22.69
CA ARG A 155 -5.49 3.10 23.41
C ARG A 155 -6.38 1.90 23.79
N GLY A 156 -5.79 0.72 23.86
CA GLY A 156 -6.52 -0.52 24.13
C GLY A 156 -7.26 -1.11 22.93
N CYS A 157 -7.15 -0.48 21.73
CA CYS A 157 -7.75 -1.01 20.51
C CYS A 157 -7.09 -2.33 20.08
N GLN A 158 -7.79 -3.12 19.27
CA GLN A 158 -7.24 -4.34 18.68
C GLN A 158 -6.32 -4.00 17.50
N LEU A 159 -5.13 -4.63 17.45
CA LEU A 159 -4.26 -4.60 16.27
C LEU A 159 -4.62 -5.77 15.33
N VAL A 160 -4.96 -5.46 14.09
CA VAL A 160 -5.25 -6.46 13.05
C VAL A 160 -4.21 -6.36 11.94
N ILE A 161 -3.48 -7.44 11.73
CA ILE A 161 -2.47 -7.55 10.67
C ILE A 161 -3.10 -8.35 9.52
N SER A 162 -3.21 -7.74 8.35
CA SER A 162 -3.74 -8.41 7.17
C SER A 162 -2.59 -8.83 6.24
N ALA A 163 -2.14 -10.09 6.39
CA ALA A 163 -1.17 -10.71 5.51
C ALA A 163 -1.83 -11.27 4.24
N LEU A 164 -2.89 -10.62 3.77
CA LEU A 164 -3.64 -10.97 2.58
C LEU A 164 -3.35 -9.97 1.46
N ASP A 165 -3.13 -10.48 0.26
CA ASP A 165 -3.11 -9.62 -0.92
C ASP A 165 -4.54 -9.24 -1.29
N ARG A 166 -4.82 -7.95 -1.31
CA ARG A 166 -6.18 -7.39 -1.39
C ARG A 166 -6.75 -7.36 -2.80
N GLU A 167 -5.89 -7.43 -3.82
CA GLU A 167 -6.29 -7.29 -5.21
C GLU A 167 -5.68 -8.38 -6.08
N PRO A 168 -6.35 -8.75 -7.18
CA PRO A 168 -5.79 -9.67 -8.17
C PRO A 168 -4.39 -9.23 -8.62
N TYR A 169 -3.56 -10.17 -9.04
CA TYR A 169 -2.16 -10.02 -9.46
C TYR A 169 -1.17 -9.68 -8.33
N LEU A 170 -1.57 -8.94 -7.29
CA LEU A 170 -0.67 -8.56 -6.21
C LEU A 170 -0.30 -9.76 -5.34
N ARG A 171 1.00 -9.86 -5.00
CA ARG A 171 1.56 -10.83 -4.06
C ARG A 171 2.51 -10.19 -3.06
N THR A 172 2.51 -8.88 -2.98
CA THR A 172 3.44 -8.10 -2.14
C THR A 172 3.30 -8.45 -0.66
N GLU A 173 2.08 -8.43 -0.12
CA GLU A 173 1.87 -8.62 1.31
C GLU A 173 2.11 -10.08 1.74
N THR A 174 1.64 -11.03 0.95
CA THR A 174 1.92 -12.45 1.15
C THR A 174 3.42 -12.74 1.10
N SER A 175 4.14 -12.19 0.10
CA SER A 175 5.59 -12.39 -0.04
C SER A 175 6.39 -11.86 1.14
N ILE A 176 6.00 -10.70 1.68
CA ILE A 176 6.62 -10.14 2.89
C ILE A 176 6.35 -11.06 4.08
N ALA A 177 5.10 -11.49 4.25
CA ALA A 177 4.74 -12.38 5.34
C ALA A 177 5.52 -13.71 5.28
N GLU A 178 5.75 -14.27 4.09
CA GLU A 178 6.52 -15.49 3.91
C GLU A 178 8.02 -15.29 4.14
N SER A 179 8.59 -14.17 3.71
CA SER A 179 10.04 -13.94 3.74
C SER A 179 10.55 -13.26 5.01
N ARG A 180 9.72 -12.47 5.70
CA ARG A 180 10.11 -11.63 6.84
C ARG A 180 9.19 -11.76 8.05
N MET A 181 8.61 -12.93 8.26
CA MET A 181 7.67 -13.17 9.37
C MET A 181 8.23 -12.77 10.75
N PRO A 182 9.47 -13.12 11.13
CA PRO A 182 10.01 -12.73 12.44
C PRO A 182 10.05 -11.21 12.64
N ASP A 183 10.46 -10.47 11.62
CA ASP A 183 10.57 -9.01 11.66
C ASP A 183 9.18 -8.36 11.72
N LEU A 184 8.22 -8.93 10.97
CA LEU A 184 6.83 -8.52 10.98
C LEU A 184 6.21 -8.65 12.37
N LEU A 185 6.48 -9.77 13.05
CA LEU A 185 5.93 -10.03 14.38
C LEU A 185 6.59 -9.13 15.44
N GLU A 186 7.89 -8.87 15.34
CA GLU A 186 8.55 -7.91 16.23
C GLU A 186 7.99 -6.49 16.03
N ALA A 187 7.73 -6.06 14.78
CA ALA A 187 7.05 -4.80 14.50
C ALA A 187 5.62 -4.77 15.06
N ALA A 188 4.90 -5.88 14.98
CA ALA A 188 3.56 -5.99 15.55
C ALA A 188 3.58 -5.78 17.08
N LEU A 189 4.58 -6.33 17.78
CA LEU A 189 4.75 -6.09 19.22
C LEU A 189 5.10 -4.63 19.51
N ILE A 190 5.93 -3.98 18.69
CA ILE A 190 6.22 -2.54 18.83
C ILE A 190 4.93 -1.73 18.73
N VAL A 191 4.11 -1.99 17.71
CA VAL A 191 2.84 -1.26 17.49
C VAL A 191 1.84 -1.59 18.60
N ALA A 192 1.71 -2.86 19.01
CA ALA A 192 0.83 -3.26 20.08
C ALA A 192 1.20 -2.57 21.41
N ASN A 193 2.49 -2.43 21.69
CA ASN A 193 2.98 -1.69 22.86
C ASN A 193 2.62 -0.19 22.77
N LEU A 194 2.81 0.44 21.61
CA LEU A 194 2.45 1.85 21.38
C LEU A 194 0.96 2.13 21.56
N LEU A 195 0.11 1.17 21.20
CA LEU A 195 -1.36 1.26 21.30
C LEU A 195 -1.90 0.81 22.66
N GLU A 196 -1.07 0.18 23.50
CA GLU A 196 -1.55 -0.59 24.66
C GLU A 196 -2.63 -1.59 24.22
N ALA A 197 -2.39 -2.27 23.09
CA ALA A 197 -3.40 -3.06 22.42
C ALA A 197 -3.96 -4.17 23.29
N SER A 198 -5.26 -4.44 23.20
CA SER A 198 -5.91 -5.54 23.93
C SER A 198 -5.57 -6.91 23.33
N SER A 199 -5.34 -6.96 22.04
CA SER A 199 -5.01 -8.19 21.32
C SER A 199 -4.39 -7.91 19.95
N ILE A 200 -3.69 -8.91 19.42
CA ILE A 200 -3.16 -8.92 18.04
C ILE A 200 -3.89 -10.01 17.27
N LYS A 201 -4.49 -9.66 16.14
CA LYS A 201 -5.13 -10.59 15.21
C LYS A 201 -4.37 -10.60 13.89
N ILE A 202 -3.98 -11.79 13.42
CA ILE A 202 -3.27 -11.95 12.15
C ILE A 202 -4.18 -12.70 11.17
N LEU A 203 -4.47 -12.07 10.03
CA LEU A 203 -5.23 -12.66 8.94
C LEU A 203 -4.27 -13.21 7.90
N VAL A 204 -4.38 -14.50 7.59
CA VAL A 204 -3.53 -15.19 6.61
C VAL A 204 -4.37 -15.89 5.55
N ASP A 205 -3.77 -16.18 4.39
CA ASP A 205 -4.43 -16.96 3.35
C ASP A 205 -4.56 -18.43 3.80
N GLY A 206 -5.78 -18.99 3.68
CA GLY A 206 -6.08 -20.36 4.11
C GLY A 206 -5.35 -21.42 3.30
N ASP A 207 -5.02 -21.12 2.06
CA ASP A 207 -4.42 -22.05 1.09
C ASP A 207 -2.89 -21.84 0.92
N GLY A 208 -2.30 -20.89 1.68
CA GLY A 208 -0.88 -20.53 1.55
C GLY A 208 0.09 -21.48 2.26
N PRO A 209 1.35 -21.62 1.78
CA PRO A 209 2.40 -22.43 2.41
C PRO A 209 2.89 -21.87 3.76
N GLN A 210 2.45 -20.68 4.14
CA GLN A 210 2.82 -19.93 5.35
C GLN A 210 2.49 -20.65 6.67
N ASN A 211 1.68 -21.71 6.59
CA ASN A 211 1.05 -22.32 7.75
C ASN A 211 2.04 -22.94 8.75
N LEU A 212 3.19 -23.46 8.31
CA LEU A 212 4.18 -24.08 9.19
C LEU A 212 5.02 -23.06 9.94
N LEU A 213 5.56 -22.07 9.23
CA LEU A 213 6.35 -21.00 9.83
C LEU A 213 5.52 -20.13 10.77
N LEU A 214 4.24 -19.92 10.44
CA LEU A 214 3.27 -19.22 11.29
C LEU A 214 3.01 -19.95 12.60
N ILE A 215 2.84 -21.28 12.56
CA ILE A 215 2.59 -22.07 13.77
C ILE A 215 3.77 -22.00 14.73
N GLU A 216 4.99 -22.17 14.24
CA GLU A 216 6.22 -22.08 15.07
C GLU A 216 6.41 -20.68 15.65
N THR A 217 6.18 -19.66 14.84
CA THR A 217 6.38 -18.27 15.27
C THR A 217 5.24 -17.80 16.18
N TYR A 218 4.02 -18.31 15.99
CA TYR A 218 2.89 -18.10 16.89
C TYR A 218 3.15 -18.67 18.28
N ALA A 219 3.75 -19.85 18.38
CA ALA A 219 4.11 -20.43 19.67
C ALA A 219 5.05 -19.51 20.46
N ARG A 220 6.08 -18.98 19.80
CA ARG A 220 7.02 -18.00 20.42
C ARG A 220 6.35 -16.70 20.84
N LEU A 221 5.50 -16.13 19.99
CA LEU A 221 4.75 -14.91 20.32
C LEU A 221 3.85 -15.07 21.53
N LYS A 222 3.18 -16.22 21.65
CA LYS A 222 2.27 -16.50 22.75
C LYS A 222 2.99 -16.64 24.09
N GLU A 223 4.24 -17.14 24.07
CA GLU A 223 5.09 -17.25 25.26
C GLU A 223 5.68 -15.90 25.69
N ASP A 224 6.03 -15.04 24.72
CA ASP A 224 6.77 -13.78 24.96
C ASP A 224 5.88 -12.54 25.10
N SER A 225 4.58 -12.62 24.76
CA SER A 225 3.72 -11.43 24.71
C SER A 225 2.65 -11.41 25.81
N GLN A 226 2.43 -10.20 26.32
CA GLN A 226 1.28 -9.89 27.20
C GLN A 226 -0.04 -9.76 26.44
N PHE A 227 -0.01 -9.84 25.09
CA PHE A 227 -1.17 -9.64 24.22
C PHE A 227 -1.78 -10.99 23.83
N GLY A 228 -3.11 -11.04 23.74
CA GLY A 228 -3.80 -12.14 23.11
C GLY A 228 -3.53 -12.17 21.60
N VAL A 229 -2.90 -13.23 21.09
CA VAL A 229 -2.62 -13.38 19.65
C VAL A 229 -3.55 -14.41 19.05
N GLU A 230 -4.24 -14.06 17.97
CA GLU A 230 -5.15 -14.93 17.21
C GLU A 230 -4.72 -14.97 15.75
N ILE A 231 -4.59 -16.17 15.19
CA ILE A 231 -4.40 -16.38 13.76
C ILE A 231 -5.72 -16.82 13.15
N THR A 232 -6.21 -16.06 12.19
CA THR A 232 -7.44 -16.37 11.45
C THR A 232 -7.10 -16.63 10.00
N ARG A 233 -7.48 -17.81 9.51
CA ARG A 233 -7.37 -18.14 8.08
C ARG A 233 -8.54 -17.53 7.32
N SER A 234 -8.24 -16.83 6.24
CA SER A 234 -9.25 -16.29 5.32
C SER A 234 -9.14 -17.01 3.98
N ILE A 235 -10.26 -17.46 3.45
CA ILE A 235 -10.33 -18.07 2.12
C ILE A 235 -10.85 -17.03 1.14
N GLY A 236 -9.99 -16.61 0.23
CA GLY A 236 -10.31 -15.66 -0.83
C GLY A 236 -10.43 -14.20 -0.37
N PHE A 237 -10.57 -13.30 -1.35
CA PHE A 237 -10.75 -11.88 -1.10
C PHE A 237 -12.14 -11.64 -0.49
N LYS A 238 -12.17 -11.29 0.78
CA LYS A 238 -13.40 -10.87 1.47
C LYS A 238 -13.42 -9.37 1.63
N THR A 239 -14.54 -8.75 1.31
CA THR A 239 -14.78 -7.33 1.59
C THR A 239 -14.70 -7.01 3.09
N ASP A 240 -14.74 -8.05 3.95
CA ASP A 240 -14.62 -7.93 5.41
C ASP A 240 -13.22 -7.50 5.88
N VAL A 241 -12.21 -7.56 5.01
CA VAL A 241 -10.82 -7.16 5.31
C VAL A 241 -10.56 -5.69 4.99
N VAL A 242 -11.57 -4.95 4.54
CA VAL A 242 -11.44 -3.51 4.28
C VAL A 242 -11.40 -2.77 5.61
N PRO A 243 -10.35 -1.97 5.90
CA PRO A 243 -10.29 -1.18 7.11
C PRO A 243 -11.53 -0.29 7.27
N GLY A 244 -12.14 -0.32 8.43
CA GLY A 244 -13.25 0.57 8.78
C GLY A 244 -14.66 0.03 8.47
N LYS A 245 -14.82 -1.21 7.99
CA LYS A 245 -16.15 -1.77 7.79
C LYS A 245 -16.83 -2.07 9.12
N ILE A 246 -17.96 -1.41 9.32
CA ILE A 246 -18.92 -1.74 10.38
C ILE A 246 -20.12 -2.36 9.67
N ARG A 247 -20.42 -3.65 9.97
CA ARG A 247 -21.71 -4.22 9.57
C ARG A 247 -22.82 -3.42 10.25
N LYS A 248 -23.92 -3.16 9.55
CA LYS A 248 -25.09 -2.52 10.13
C LYS A 248 -25.52 -3.32 11.36
N GLY A 249 -25.33 -2.75 12.57
CA GLY A 249 -25.65 -3.41 13.85
C GLY A 249 -24.45 -3.97 14.65
N GLU A 250 -23.22 -3.99 14.11
CA GLU A 250 -22.02 -4.31 14.90
C GLU A 250 -21.51 -3.04 15.61
N GLN A 251 -21.15 -3.20 16.89
CA GLN A 251 -20.44 -2.13 17.62
C GLN A 251 -19.13 -1.86 16.92
N LYS A 252 -18.79 -0.57 16.79
CA LYS A 252 -17.51 -0.09 16.26
C LYS A 252 -16.38 -0.63 17.13
N THR A 253 -15.82 -1.79 16.79
CA THR A 253 -14.58 -2.22 17.42
C THR A 253 -13.50 -1.27 16.94
N ASP A 254 -12.95 -0.49 17.86
CA ASP A 254 -11.81 0.35 17.55
C ASP A 254 -10.61 -0.57 17.28
N SER A 255 -10.30 -0.75 16.01
CA SER A 255 -9.22 -1.62 15.55
C SER A 255 -8.29 -0.85 14.63
N LEU A 256 -6.99 -1.08 14.78
CA LEU A 256 -6.00 -0.62 13.80
C LEU A 256 -5.66 -1.77 12.86
N TYR A 257 -5.89 -1.56 11.55
CA TYR A 257 -5.52 -2.53 10.50
C TYR A 257 -4.21 -2.12 9.86
N LEU A 258 -3.23 -3.03 9.84
CA LEU A 258 -1.94 -2.80 9.21
C LEU A 258 -1.59 -3.92 8.21
N LEU A 259 -0.80 -3.55 7.20
CA LEU A 259 -0.24 -4.48 6.22
C LEU A 259 1.18 -4.90 6.62
N PRO A 260 1.64 -6.10 6.23
CA PRO A 260 3.03 -6.53 6.34
C PRO A 260 4.04 -5.50 5.85
N SER A 261 3.78 -4.86 4.71
CA SER A 261 4.66 -3.83 4.15
C SER A 261 4.82 -2.59 5.05
N THR A 262 3.78 -2.18 5.77
CA THR A 262 3.88 -1.09 6.77
C THR A 262 4.66 -1.57 8.01
N LEU A 263 4.39 -2.78 8.48
CA LEU A 263 5.09 -3.34 9.65
C LEU A 263 6.59 -3.52 9.39
N VAL A 264 6.98 -4.00 8.21
CA VAL A 264 8.41 -4.10 7.86
C VAL A 264 9.07 -2.72 7.81
N ALA A 265 8.39 -1.68 7.32
CA ALA A 265 8.92 -0.32 7.37
C ALA A 265 9.11 0.18 8.81
N ILE A 266 8.22 -0.20 9.73
CA ILE A 266 8.35 0.10 11.17
C ILE A 266 9.53 -0.66 11.77
N TYR A 267 9.66 -1.96 11.47
CA TYR A 267 10.80 -2.77 11.91
C TYR A 267 12.13 -2.17 11.45
N ASP A 268 12.25 -1.91 10.16
CA ASP A 268 13.46 -1.33 9.55
C ASP A 268 13.80 0.03 10.20
N ALA A 269 12.79 0.84 10.55
CA ALA A 269 12.99 2.14 11.19
C ALA A 269 13.45 2.04 12.65
N ILE A 270 12.84 1.16 13.44
CA ILE A 270 13.08 1.08 14.90
C ILE A 270 14.22 0.12 15.20
N VAL A 271 14.23 -1.07 14.62
CA VAL A 271 15.19 -2.12 14.92
C VAL A 271 16.48 -1.94 14.14
N GLU A 272 16.40 -1.56 12.86
CA GLU A 272 17.58 -1.37 12.00
C GLU A 272 17.99 0.10 11.81
N ALA A 273 17.29 1.06 12.44
CA ALA A 273 17.49 2.49 12.30
C ALA A 273 17.57 2.99 10.83
N LYS A 274 16.85 2.31 9.93
CA LYS A 274 16.85 2.56 8.49
C LYS A 274 15.70 3.50 8.13
N ALA A 275 15.96 4.49 7.28
CA ALA A 275 14.92 5.33 6.70
C ALA A 275 14.07 4.52 5.71
N PHE A 276 12.80 4.93 5.52
CA PHE A 276 11.89 4.26 4.58
C PHE A 276 12.26 4.63 3.13
N VAL A 277 13.21 3.92 2.57
CA VAL A 277 13.81 4.15 1.24
C VAL A 277 13.67 2.97 0.29
N GLU A 278 13.04 1.88 0.73
CA GLU A 278 12.81 0.68 -0.06
C GLU A 278 11.34 0.27 -0.01
N ARG A 279 10.87 -0.38 -1.07
CA ARG A 279 9.51 -0.88 -1.19
C ARG A 279 9.51 -2.27 -1.81
N TYR A 280 8.69 -3.16 -1.27
CA TYR A 280 8.32 -4.38 -1.97
C TYR A 280 7.23 -4.06 -3.00
N VAL A 281 7.40 -4.55 -4.21
CA VAL A 281 6.50 -4.26 -5.34
C VAL A 281 6.28 -5.49 -6.19
N THR A 282 5.04 -5.80 -6.51
CA THR A 282 4.68 -6.84 -7.48
C THR A 282 4.76 -6.25 -8.88
N VAL A 283 5.53 -6.88 -9.77
CA VAL A 283 5.55 -6.59 -11.21
C VAL A 283 4.89 -7.75 -11.93
N ALA A 284 3.69 -7.54 -12.49
CA ALA A 284 2.86 -8.64 -13.03
C ALA A 284 1.91 -8.17 -14.14
N GLY A 285 1.04 -9.08 -14.60
CA GLY A 285 0.12 -8.91 -15.72
C GLY A 285 0.56 -9.71 -16.94
N GLY A 286 -0.38 -10.01 -17.83
CA GLY A 286 -0.16 -10.89 -18.99
C GLY A 286 0.90 -10.38 -19.97
N ALA A 287 1.19 -9.08 -19.96
CA ALA A 287 2.23 -8.52 -20.82
C ALA A 287 3.65 -8.59 -20.20
N ILE A 288 3.81 -9.02 -18.94
CA ILE A 288 5.13 -9.17 -18.28
C ILE A 288 5.70 -10.55 -18.57
N ARG A 289 6.95 -10.61 -19.04
CA ARG A 289 7.60 -11.87 -19.39
C ARG A 289 7.86 -12.80 -18.20
N ARG A 290 8.33 -12.27 -17.08
CA ARG A 290 8.66 -13.00 -15.86
C ARG A 290 8.12 -12.24 -14.64
N PRO A 291 6.84 -12.39 -14.32
CA PRO A 291 6.26 -11.72 -13.15
C PRO A 291 7.04 -12.06 -11.89
N ALA A 292 7.23 -11.06 -11.03
CA ALA A 292 7.97 -11.21 -9.78
C ALA A 292 7.50 -10.22 -8.71
N VAL A 293 7.82 -10.51 -7.45
CA VAL A 293 7.88 -9.50 -6.40
C VAL A 293 9.34 -9.10 -6.22
N LEU A 294 9.61 -7.81 -6.21
CA LEU A 294 10.94 -7.25 -6.06
C LEU A 294 10.99 -6.34 -4.83
N LYS A 295 12.15 -6.30 -4.16
CA LYS A 295 12.46 -5.29 -3.16
C LYS A 295 13.27 -4.18 -3.82
N ALA A 296 12.62 -3.07 -4.16
CA ALA A 296 13.18 -2.00 -4.97
C ALA A 296 13.39 -0.70 -4.17
N ARG A 297 14.32 0.13 -4.63
CA ARG A 297 14.54 1.48 -4.09
C ARG A 297 13.40 2.40 -4.48
N ILE A 298 12.93 3.23 -3.55
CA ILE A 298 11.97 4.30 -3.85
C ILE A 298 12.62 5.25 -4.85
N GLY A 299 11.85 5.70 -5.84
CA GLY A 299 12.38 6.53 -6.93
C GLY A 299 12.92 5.75 -8.14
N THR A 300 13.01 4.42 -8.09
CA THR A 300 13.33 3.59 -9.26
C THR A 300 12.26 3.79 -10.34
N PRO A 301 12.64 4.08 -11.61
CA PRO A 301 11.69 4.11 -12.71
C PRO A 301 10.95 2.77 -12.85
N ILE A 302 9.65 2.80 -13.11
CA ILE A 302 8.89 1.54 -13.28
C ILE A 302 9.35 0.75 -14.50
N GLY A 303 9.91 1.43 -15.50
CA GLY A 303 10.53 0.80 -16.67
C GLY A 303 11.67 -0.14 -16.31
N ASP A 304 12.55 0.29 -15.40
CA ASP A 304 13.69 -0.52 -14.93
C ASP A 304 13.18 -1.80 -14.25
N LEU A 305 12.12 -1.72 -13.45
CA LEU A 305 11.50 -2.90 -12.79
C LEU A 305 10.88 -3.85 -13.81
N ILE A 306 10.25 -3.32 -14.84
CA ILE A 306 9.67 -4.12 -15.93
C ILE A 306 10.79 -4.81 -16.74
N GLU A 307 11.88 -4.11 -17.04
CA GLU A 307 13.04 -4.68 -17.74
C GLU A 307 13.70 -5.79 -16.93
N GLU A 308 13.85 -5.62 -15.62
CA GLU A 308 14.36 -6.66 -14.73
C GLU A 308 13.48 -7.92 -14.74
N CYS A 309 12.17 -7.75 -14.88
CA CYS A 309 11.21 -8.83 -15.11
C CYS A 309 11.20 -9.36 -16.55
N GLY A 310 12.22 -9.04 -17.35
CA GLY A 310 12.40 -9.53 -18.73
C GLY A 310 11.66 -8.73 -19.78
N GLY A 311 11.14 -7.57 -19.44
CA GLY A 311 10.40 -6.70 -20.35
C GLY A 311 9.01 -7.21 -20.70
N PHE A 312 8.44 -6.62 -21.74
CA PHE A 312 7.13 -7.02 -22.25
C PHE A 312 7.23 -8.23 -23.19
N VAL A 313 6.23 -9.11 -23.13
CA VAL A 313 6.00 -10.15 -24.16
C VAL A 313 5.19 -9.62 -25.33
N GLU A 314 4.31 -8.65 -25.06
CA GLU A 314 3.53 -7.90 -26.04
C GLU A 314 3.25 -6.49 -25.51
N SER A 315 2.82 -5.58 -26.37
CA SER A 315 2.45 -4.22 -25.93
C SER A 315 1.28 -4.27 -24.97
N PRO A 316 1.40 -3.75 -23.74
CA PRO A 316 0.31 -3.74 -22.79
C PRO A 316 -0.83 -2.83 -23.25
N GLU A 317 -2.06 -3.24 -23.03
CA GLU A 317 -3.24 -2.39 -23.20
C GLU A 317 -3.31 -1.30 -22.14
N ARG A 318 -2.92 -1.64 -20.90
CA ARG A 318 -2.87 -0.71 -19.78
C ARG A 318 -1.67 -1.01 -18.88
N LEU A 319 -1.01 0.06 -18.45
CA LEU A 319 -0.07 0.06 -17.35
C LEU A 319 -0.77 0.67 -16.12
N VAL A 320 -0.68 -0.03 -14.98
CA VAL A 320 -1.33 0.38 -13.73
C VAL A 320 -0.31 0.38 -12.60
N LEU A 321 -0.27 1.46 -11.83
CA LEU A 321 0.49 1.57 -10.57
C LEU A 321 -0.44 1.28 -9.39
N GLY A 322 -0.14 0.24 -8.64
CA GLY A 322 -1.02 -0.32 -7.61
C GLY A 322 -1.74 -1.57 -8.10
N GLY A 323 -2.93 -1.82 -7.57
CA GLY A 323 -3.78 -2.94 -7.99
C GLY A 323 -4.79 -2.56 -9.08
N PRO A 324 -5.46 -3.54 -9.69
CA PRO A 324 -6.40 -3.29 -10.79
C PRO A 324 -7.69 -2.59 -10.34
N LEU A 325 -7.98 -2.54 -9.04
CA LEU A 325 -9.17 -1.89 -8.49
C LEU A 325 -8.89 -0.50 -7.96
N THR A 326 -7.75 -0.31 -7.29
CA THR A 326 -7.41 0.93 -6.57
C THR A 326 -6.24 1.70 -7.20
N GLY A 327 -5.57 1.11 -8.18
CA GLY A 327 -4.40 1.69 -8.82
C GLY A 327 -4.74 2.82 -9.82
N PHE A 328 -3.68 3.50 -10.25
CA PHE A 328 -3.72 4.59 -11.21
C PHE A 328 -3.08 4.18 -12.54
N PRO A 329 -3.57 4.69 -13.69
CA PRO A 329 -2.91 4.44 -14.96
C PRO A 329 -1.51 5.07 -14.99
N ALA A 330 -0.50 4.31 -15.39
CA ALA A 330 0.83 4.85 -15.66
C ALA A 330 0.86 5.46 -17.06
N LEU A 331 1.27 6.72 -17.16
CA LEU A 331 1.31 7.46 -18.42
C LEU A 331 2.60 7.20 -19.21
N ASN A 332 3.68 6.84 -18.53
CA ASN A 332 4.98 6.52 -19.10
C ASN A 332 5.76 5.58 -18.17
N LEU A 333 6.92 5.11 -18.61
CA LEU A 333 7.78 4.18 -17.89
C LEU A 333 8.77 4.88 -16.93
N ASP A 334 8.91 6.20 -17.03
CA ASP A 334 9.82 6.99 -16.19
C ASP A 334 9.23 7.35 -14.83
N LEU A 335 7.93 7.03 -14.61
CA LEU A 335 7.28 7.27 -13.34
C LEU A 335 8.01 6.51 -12.22
N PRO A 336 8.32 7.21 -11.10
CA PRO A 336 9.08 6.59 -10.03
C PRO A 336 8.22 5.71 -9.11
N LEU A 337 8.82 4.64 -8.61
CA LEU A 337 8.26 3.87 -7.49
C LEU A 337 8.17 4.76 -6.25
N THR A 338 7.03 4.75 -5.58
CA THR A 338 6.78 5.54 -4.35
C THR A 338 6.50 4.66 -3.14
N LYS A 339 6.44 5.25 -1.94
CA LYS A 339 6.14 4.56 -0.68
C LYS A 339 4.82 3.78 -0.69
N THR A 340 3.82 4.21 -1.47
CA THR A 340 2.47 3.64 -1.49
C THR A 340 2.19 2.71 -2.67
N ILE A 341 3.08 2.64 -3.68
CA ILE A 341 2.90 1.77 -4.83
C ILE A 341 3.35 0.34 -4.46
N GLY A 342 2.40 -0.59 -4.36
CA GLY A 342 2.65 -2.02 -4.09
C GLY A 342 2.60 -2.91 -5.33
N GLY A 343 2.29 -2.35 -6.51
CA GLY A 343 2.22 -3.09 -7.76
C GLY A 343 2.53 -2.25 -8.98
N VAL A 344 3.09 -2.88 -10.01
CA VAL A 344 3.26 -2.37 -11.37
C VAL A 344 2.68 -3.43 -12.29
N LEU A 345 1.53 -3.16 -12.88
CA LEU A 345 0.79 -4.14 -13.69
C LEU A 345 0.77 -3.73 -15.14
N ALA A 346 1.18 -4.66 -16.02
CA ALA A 346 1.08 -4.52 -17.47
C ALA A 346 0.02 -5.49 -17.98
N LEU A 347 -1.19 -4.97 -18.20
CA LEU A 347 -2.37 -5.76 -18.53
C LEU A 347 -2.56 -5.86 -20.04
N THR A 348 -2.87 -7.08 -20.51
CA THR A 348 -3.20 -7.38 -21.89
C THR A 348 -4.67 -7.09 -22.19
N PRO A 349 -5.07 -7.05 -23.49
CA PRO A 349 -6.47 -6.85 -23.86
C PRO A 349 -7.50 -7.78 -23.22
N PRO A 350 -7.23 -9.10 -23.03
CA PRO A 350 -8.16 -9.99 -22.34
C PRO A 350 -8.33 -9.69 -20.86
N GLU A 351 -7.33 -9.08 -20.20
CA GLU A 351 -7.32 -8.75 -18.78
C GLU A 351 -8.03 -7.43 -18.47
N THR A 352 -8.18 -6.57 -19.48
CA THR A 352 -8.87 -5.29 -19.36
C THR A 352 -10.36 -5.43 -19.68
N ARG A 353 -11.20 -4.73 -18.92
CA ARG A 353 -12.64 -4.67 -19.20
C ARG A 353 -12.90 -3.76 -20.41
N ARG A 354 -12.90 -4.33 -21.62
CA ARG A 354 -13.22 -3.59 -22.86
C ARG A 354 -14.73 -3.40 -23.02
N GLY A 355 -15.12 -2.29 -23.61
CA GLY A 355 -16.44 -2.00 -24.11
C GLY A 355 -16.95 -0.62 -23.73
N LYS A 356 -17.97 -0.17 -24.44
CA LYS A 356 -18.57 1.14 -24.23
C LYS A 356 -19.29 1.19 -22.86
N ILE A 357 -19.17 2.33 -22.18
CA ILE A 357 -20.00 2.66 -21.03
C ILE A 357 -21.47 2.72 -21.52
N ARG A 358 -22.36 2.09 -20.78
CA ARG A 358 -23.80 2.08 -21.07
C ARG A 358 -24.56 2.82 -19.97
N PRO A 359 -25.77 3.30 -20.22
CA PRO A 359 -26.63 3.86 -19.20
C PRO A 359 -26.82 2.90 -18.03
N CYS A 360 -26.98 3.46 -16.82
CA CYS A 360 -27.26 2.68 -15.63
C CYS A 360 -28.58 1.92 -15.76
N ILE A 361 -28.56 0.61 -15.54
CA ILE A 361 -29.74 -0.27 -15.56
C ILE A 361 -30.37 -0.44 -14.16
N ARG A 362 -29.89 0.28 -13.16
CA ARG A 362 -30.37 0.25 -11.76
C ARG A 362 -30.38 -1.17 -11.14
N CYS A 363 -29.37 -2.00 -11.44
CA CYS A 363 -29.29 -3.37 -10.92
C CYS A 363 -28.95 -3.44 -9.42
N GLY A 364 -28.49 -2.37 -8.77
CA GLY A 364 -28.19 -2.30 -7.35
C GLY A 364 -26.84 -2.94 -6.91
N LEU A 365 -26.12 -3.63 -7.80
CA LEU A 365 -24.91 -4.37 -7.43
C LEU A 365 -23.82 -3.48 -6.79
N CYS A 366 -23.69 -2.22 -7.24
CA CYS A 366 -22.71 -1.29 -6.68
C CYS A 366 -22.99 -0.97 -5.19
N SER A 367 -24.27 -0.89 -4.80
CA SER A 367 -24.69 -0.65 -3.41
C SER A 367 -24.63 -1.95 -2.59
N GLU A 368 -24.99 -3.09 -3.19
CA GLU A 368 -24.96 -4.42 -2.55
C GLU A 368 -23.54 -4.80 -2.14
N PHE A 369 -22.56 -4.59 -3.04
CA PHE A 369 -21.15 -4.93 -2.78
C PHE A 369 -20.35 -3.78 -2.17
N CYS A 370 -20.95 -2.65 -1.84
CA CYS A 370 -20.25 -1.56 -1.20
C CYS A 370 -19.83 -1.94 0.23
N PRO A 371 -18.52 -1.98 0.55
CA PRO A 371 -18.06 -2.40 1.87
C PRO A 371 -18.45 -1.41 2.97
N ILE A 372 -18.71 -0.15 2.63
CA ILE A 372 -19.11 0.91 3.57
C ILE A 372 -20.64 1.05 3.64
N GLY A 373 -21.38 0.46 2.69
CA GLY A 373 -22.83 0.52 2.65
C GLY A 373 -23.41 1.86 2.15
N ILE A 374 -22.61 2.68 1.46
CA ILE A 374 -23.10 3.85 0.72
C ILE A 374 -23.75 3.41 -0.59
N ASP A 375 -24.46 4.35 -1.24
CA ASP A 375 -25.06 4.11 -2.57
C ASP A 375 -24.25 4.79 -3.68
N PRO A 376 -23.32 4.06 -4.34
CA PRO A 376 -22.44 4.65 -5.35
C PRO A 376 -23.19 5.20 -6.58
N GLU A 377 -24.32 4.60 -6.97
CA GLU A 377 -25.10 5.11 -8.12
C GLU A 377 -25.71 6.48 -7.83
N THR A 378 -26.35 6.61 -6.67
CA THR A 378 -26.95 7.88 -6.27
C THR A 378 -25.89 8.97 -6.10
N LEU A 379 -24.74 8.64 -5.49
CA LEU A 379 -23.62 9.58 -5.37
C LEU A 379 -23.08 10.00 -6.73
N PHE A 380 -22.85 9.05 -7.64
CA PHE A 380 -22.41 9.33 -8.99
C PHE A 380 -23.37 10.26 -9.75
N ARG A 381 -24.66 10.01 -9.64
CA ARG A 381 -25.69 10.86 -10.26
C ARG A 381 -25.72 12.27 -9.67
N ASP A 382 -25.55 12.41 -8.36
CA ASP A 382 -25.48 13.72 -7.71
C ASP A 382 -24.23 14.49 -8.16
N LEU A 383 -23.06 13.85 -8.20
CA LEU A 383 -21.81 14.44 -8.67
C LEU A 383 -21.86 14.81 -10.15
N SER A 384 -22.39 13.92 -11.00
CA SER A 384 -22.59 14.20 -12.43
C SER A 384 -23.55 15.36 -12.69
N GLY A 385 -24.46 15.61 -11.76
CA GLY A 385 -25.39 16.76 -11.79
C GLY A 385 -24.88 18.01 -11.05
N GLY A 386 -23.62 18.04 -10.61
CA GLY A 386 -23.02 19.17 -9.88
C GLY A 386 -23.50 19.35 -8.44
N ARG A 387 -24.24 18.38 -7.87
CA ARG A 387 -24.84 18.46 -6.53
C ARG A 387 -23.88 17.90 -5.47
N ILE A 388 -22.71 18.51 -5.34
CA ILE A 388 -21.61 18.02 -4.45
C ILE A 388 -22.07 17.98 -2.98
N ASP A 389 -22.77 19.01 -2.50
CA ASP A 389 -23.24 19.08 -1.10
C ASP A 389 -24.24 17.97 -0.78
N GLN A 390 -25.10 17.60 -1.73
CA GLN A 390 -26.04 16.49 -1.56
C GLN A 390 -25.29 15.15 -1.51
N ALA A 391 -24.25 14.98 -2.33
CA ALA A 391 -23.39 13.79 -2.30
C ALA A 391 -22.66 13.67 -0.95
N LYS A 392 -22.13 14.78 -0.41
CA LYS A 392 -21.51 14.81 0.93
C LYS A 392 -22.52 14.45 2.03
N ALA A 393 -23.70 15.03 2.02
CA ALA A 393 -24.76 14.71 2.97
C ALA A 393 -25.21 13.23 2.91
N ARG A 394 -25.00 12.55 1.76
CA ARG A 394 -25.30 11.12 1.55
C ARG A 394 -24.12 10.19 1.86
N GLY A 395 -23.02 10.71 2.43
CA GLY A 395 -21.88 9.93 2.89
C GLY A 395 -20.76 9.74 1.86
N LEU A 396 -20.62 10.64 0.88
CA LEU A 396 -19.50 10.62 -0.07
C LEU A 396 -18.13 10.55 0.64
N GLU A 397 -17.97 11.31 1.72
CA GLU A 397 -16.72 11.37 2.49
C GLU A 397 -16.36 10.04 3.19
N SER A 398 -17.33 9.14 3.32
CA SER A 398 -17.08 7.78 3.84
C SER A 398 -16.53 6.82 2.77
N CYS A 399 -16.46 7.25 1.51
CA CYS A 399 -15.95 6.41 0.42
C CYS A 399 -14.46 6.12 0.60
N ILE A 400 -14.11 4.83 0.64
CA ILE A 400 -12.73 4.36 0.78
C ILE A 400 -12.03 4.10 -0.55
N ALA A 401 -12.62 4.49 -1.67
CA ALA A 401 -12.09 4.36 -3.02
C ALA A 401 -11.63 2.92 -3.40
N CYS A 402 -12.30 1.89 -2.90
CA CYS A 402 -11.91 0.48 -3.08
C CYS A 402 -12.13 -0.10 -4.50
N GLY A 403 -12.73 0.65 -5.43
CA GLY A 403 -12.93 0.23 -6.82
C GLY A 403 -14.05 -0.78 -7.07
N ILE A 404 -14.61 -1.42 -6.03
CA ILE A 404 -15.57 -2.53 -6.17
C ILE A 404 -16.83 -2.12 -6.93
N CYS A 405 -17.36 -0.92 -6.69
CA CYS A 405 -18.58 -0.44 -7.37
C CYS A 405 -18.40 -0.34 -8.90
N SER A 406 -17.24 0.11 -9.38
CA SER A 406 -16.89 0.08 -10.80
C SER A 406 -16.70 -1.34 -11.32
N TYR A 407 -16.05 -2.19 -10.54
CA TYR A 407 -15.77 -3.57 -10.91
C TYR A 407 -17.04 -4.41 -11.12
N VAL A 408 -18.03 -4.29 -10.23
CA VAL A 408 -19.28 -5.06 -10.33
C VAL A 408 -20.29 -4.48 -11.32
N CYS A 409 -20.08 -3.25 -11.84
CA CYS A 409 -21.03 -2.56 -12.71
C CYS A 409 -21.16 -3.23 -14.08
N PRO A 410 -22.33 -3.81 -14.46
CA PRO A 410 -22.53 -4.42 -15.76
C PRO A 410 -22.55 -3.37 -16.90
N SER A 411 -22.93 -2.14 -16.59
CA SER A 411 -22.92 -0.99 -17.51
C SER A 411 -21.54 -0.35 -17.66
N ARG A 412 -20.51 -0.85 -16.94
CA ARG A 412 -19.12 -0.39 -17.00
C ARG A 412 -18.91 1.08 -16.66
N ILE A 413 -19.77 1.64 -15.78
CA ILE A 413 -19.65 3.01 -15.31
C ILE A 413 -18.47 3.06 -14.33
N GLU A 414 -17.61 4.06 -14.49
CA GLU A 414 -16.42 4.27 -13.66
C GLU A 414 -16.79 5.02 -12.37
N LEU A 415 -17.65 4.37 -11.55
CA LEU A 415 -18.22 4.96 -10.34
C LEU A 415 -17.14 5.38 -9.34
N SER A 416 -16.18 4.48 -9.06
CA SER A 416 -15.13 4.71 -8.06
C SER A 416 -14.24 5.88 -8.40
N GLN A 417 -13.90 6.09 -9.66
CA GLN A 417 -13.08 7.22 -10.10
C GLN A 417 -13.79 8.54 -9.87
N CYS A 418 -15.07 8.61 -10.23
CA CYS A 418 -15.88 9.80 -9.99
C CYS A 418 -16.01 10.10 -8.48
N LEU A 419 -16.30 9.08 -7.66
CA LEU A 419 -16.45 9.26 -6.23
C LEU A 419 -15.14 9.67 -5.56
N SER A 420 -14.03 9.00 -5.88
CA SER A 420 -12.71 9.27 -5.26
C SER A 420 -12.17 10.67 -5.59
N ALA A 421 -12.46 11.17 -6.80
CA ALA A 421 -12.08 12.52 -7.19
C ALA A 421 -12.73 13.61 -6.32
N HIS A 422 -13.87 13.32 -5.69
CA HIS A 422 -14.65 14.28 -4.89
C HIS A 422 -14.69 13.94 -3.40
N ALA A 423 -14.30 12.72 -2.99
CA ALA A 423 -14.30 12.28 -1.59
C ALA A 423 -13.08 12.78 -0.79
N GLY A 424 -12.13 13.41 -1.42
CA GLY A 424 -10.79 13.74 -0.87
C GLY A 424 -10.43 15.21 -0.93
N GLY A 425 -11.43 16.12 -0.82
CA GLY A 425 -11.19 17.56 -0.65
C GLY A 425 -10.85 17.91 0.78
#